data_dc57d39cfda4dd1d48424da0118a3942
#
_entry.id   dc57d39cfda4dd1d48424da0118a3942
#
_cell.length_a   1.000
_cell.length_b   1.000
_cell.length_c   1.000
_cell.angle_alpha   90.00
_cell.angle_beta   90.00
_cell.angle_gamma   90.00
#
_symmetry.space_group_name_H-M   'P 1'
#
loop_
_entity.id
_entity.type
_entity.pdbx_description
1 polymer ?
#
loop_
_entity_poly.entity_id
_entity_poly.type
_entity_poly.pdbx_seq_one_letter_code
_entity_poly.pdbx_strand_id
1 'polypeptide(L)'
;MKLNGNFQNLQQSYLFVTIAKKVAAYTQEHPDNKIIKMGIGDVTMPLAPAVIEAMHQATEEQAHKETFHGYSPDSDGYPFLREAIANYYKNFGVDMDPSEVFVGDGAKSDVGNIVDLFDVDNTVLVPDPVYPVYVDTNIISGRNIAYMDANEQNGFLPLPDESVKADIIYLCSPNNPTGATYNKEQLQAWVDYALEQKAVILFDAAYEAFITQPGLPHSIFEIPGAEKCAIEFCSFSKTAGFTGMRCGYTVIRKELVMDGVQVSKLWQRRQGCKFNGTSYITQRAAAAVFTAEGQKQIRETIAYYQNNAKVMMDAFQKMGVWFTGGTNSPYIWLKCPDGMGSWEYFDYLLHNAEIVGTPGEGFGKNGEGYFRLTAFGDAQKTVEAMKRIQALKK
;
A
#
# COMPACT_ATOMS: atom_id res chain seq x y z
N MET A 1 -21.74 29.47 8.34
CA MET A 1 -20.99 28.20 8.29
C MET A 1 -19.99 28.30 7.12
N LYS A 2 -18.75 27.90 7.33
CA LYS A 2 -17.73 27.87 6.27
C LYS A 2 -17.30 26.41 6.05
N LEU A 3 -17.11 26.01 4.79
CA LEU A 3 -16.54 24.73 4.43
C LEU A 3 -15.01 24.77 4.54
N ASN A 4 -14.37 23.62 4.67
CA ASN A 4 -12.93 23.52 4.57
C ASN A 4 -12.49 23.86 3.12
N GLY A 5 -11.87 25.03 2.95
CA GLY A 5 -11.43 25.52 1.64
C GLY A 5 -10.31 24.70 0.99
N ASN A 6 -9.57 23.90 1.78
CA ASN A 6 -8.47 23.08 1.27
C ASN A 6 -8.92 22.01 0.26
N PHE A 7 -10.19 21.58 0.30
CA PHE A 7 -10.75 20.67 -0.71
C PHE A 7 -10.68 21.23 -2.14
N GLN A 8 -10.61 22.56 -2.30
CA GLN A 8 -10.45 23.20 -3.63
C GLN A 8 -9.04 23.00 -4.21
N ASN A 9 -8.06 22.64 -3.37
CA ASN A 9 -6.68 22.39 -3.78
C ASN A 9 -6.45 20.95 -4.24
N LEU A 10 -7.43 20.05 -4.05
CA LEU A 10 -7.37 18.68 -4.58
C LEU A 10 -7.49 18.70 -6.10
N GLN A 11 -6.86 17.74 -6.76
CA GLN A 11 -7.09 17.51 -8.19
C GLN A 11 -8.58 17.32 -8.45
N GLN A 12 -9.10 17.94 -9.54
CA GLN A 12 -10.54 17.94 -9.87
C GLN A 12 -11.13 16.54 -10.06
N SER A 13 -10.33 15.54 -10.41
CA SER A 13 -10.77 14.16 -10.57
C SER A 13 -9.74 13.20 -9.99
N TYR A 14 -10.20 12.36 -9.07
CA TYR A 14 -9.37 11.25 -8.59
C TYR A 14 -9.06 10.30 -9.76
N LEU A 15 -7.77 9.98 -9.95
CA LEU A 15 -7.23 9.18 -11.07
C LEU A 15 -8.13 8.00 -11.50
N PHE A 16 -8.54 7.17 -10.53
CA PHE A 16 -9.32 5.96 -10.82
C PHE A 16 -10.75 6.24 -11.30
N VAL A 17 -11.31 7.40 -10.96
CA VAL A 17 -12.63 7.85 -11.47
C VAL A 17 -12.53 8.21 -12.94
N THR A 18 -11.47 8.89 -13.35
CA THR A 18 -11.22 9.24 -14.75
C THR A 18 -11.02 7.98 -15.60
N ILE A 19 -10.22 7.03 -15.13
CA ILE A 19 -10.05 5.72 -15.79
C ILE A 19 -11.40 5.02 -15.96
N ALA A 20 -12.21 4.94 -14.88
CA ALA A 20 -13.51 4.28 -14.94
C ALA A 20 -14.45 4.92 -15.98
N LYS A 21 -14.49 6.25 -16.07
CA LYS A 21 -15.29 6.97 -17.08
C LYS A 21 -14.84 6.66 -18.50
N LYS A 22 -13.53 6.69 -18.79
CA LYS A 22 -12.99 6.35 -20.13
C LYS A 22 -13.31 4.91 -20.51
N VAL A 23 -13.13 3.96 -19.59
CA VAL A 23 -13.45 2.54 -19.82
C VAL A 23 -14.94 2.34 -20.06
N ALA A 24 -15.82 3.01 -19.30
CA ALA A 24 -17.27 2.94 -19.49
C ALA A 24 -17.69 3.46 -20.87
N ALA A 25 -17.16 4.61 -21.30
CA ALA A 25 -17.42 5.17 -22.62
C ALA A 25 -17.01 4.20 -23.74
N TYR A 26 -15.77 3.69 -23.67
CA TYR A 26 -15.26 2.70 -24.63
C TYR A 26 -16.13 1.43 -24.69
N THR A 27 -16.58 0.93 -23.54
CA THR A 27 -17.42 -0.28 -23.47
C THR A 27 -18.79 -0.05 -24.12
N GLN A 28 -19.35 1.16 -24.02
CA GLN A 28 -20.62 1.50 -24.70
C GLN A 28 -20.48 1.55 -26.23
N GLU A 29 -19.33 2.03 -26.72
CA GLU A 29 -19.05 2.11 -28.16
C GLU A 29 -18.67 0.74 -28.74
N HIS A 30 -18.07 -0.14 -27.91
CA HIS A 30 -17.54 -1.45 -28.30
C HIS A 30 -18.02 -2.57 -27.37
N PRO A 31 -19.33 -2.89 -27.37
CA PRO A 31 -19.92 -3.84 -26.40
C PRO A 31 -19.41 -5.28 -26.50
N ASP A 32 -18.88 -5.68 -27.65
CA ASP A 32 -18.37 -7.04 -27.89
C ASP A 32 -16.89 -7.19 -27.50
N ASN A 33 -16.20 -6.09 -27.24
CA ASN A 33 -14.76 -6.10 -26.92
C ASN A 33 -14.52 -6.60 -25.49
N LYS A 34 -13.50 -7.45 -25.35
CA LYS A 34 -13.12 -8.06 -24.07
C LYS A 34 -11.92 -7.33 -23.46
N ILE A 35 -12.22 -6.30 -22.67
CA ILE A 35 -11.21 -5.51 -21.98
C ILE A 35 -10.54 -6.34 -20.89
N ILE A 36 -9.19 -6.34 -20.87
CA ILE A 36 -8.39 -6.90 -19.79
C ILE A 36 -7.96 -5.77 -18.88
N LYS A 37 -8.45 -5.80 -17.63
CA LYS A 37 -8.15 -4.76 -16.63
C LYS A 37 -6.91 -5.14 -15.85
N MET A 38 -5.83 -4.36 -16.00
CA MET A 38 -4.54 -4.52 -15.35
C MET A 38 -4.10 -3.26 -14.60
N GLY A 39 -5.01 -2.32 -14.33
CA GLY A 39 -4.68 -1.03 -13.71
C GLY A 39 -5.04 -0.93 -12.23
N ILE A 40 -6.13 -1.58 -11.80
CA ILE A 40 -6.62 -1.47 -10.43
C ILE A 40 -5.80 -2.41 -9.54
N GLY A 41 -5.29 -1.87 -8.44
CA GLY A 41 -4.61 -2.64 -7.41
C GLY A 41 -5.58 -3.43 -6.51
N ASP A 42 -6.60 -4.06 -7.09
CA ASP A 42 -7.52 -4.94 -6.38
C ASP A 42 -7.17 -6.40 -6.65
N VAL A 43 -7.27 -7.22 -5.61
CA VAL A 43 -6.98 -8.65 -5.68
C VAL A 43 -8.12 -9.40 -6.34
N THR A 44 -7.83 -10.52 -6.99
CA THR A 44 -8.81 -11.31 -7.75
C THR A 44 -8.99 -12.75 -7.25
N MET A 45 -8.04 -13.25 -6.44
CA MET A 45 -8.16 -14.56 -5.83
C MET A 45 -9.14 -14.53 -4.65
N PRO A 46 -9.92 -15.60 -4.44
CA PRO A 46 -10.79 -15.69 -3.27
C PRO A 46 -9.99 -15.72 -1.97
N LEU A 47 -10.69 -15.47 -0.86
CA LEU A 47 -10.12 -15.59 0.48
C LEU A 47 -9.63 -17.02 0.73
N ALA A 48 -8.55 -17.15 1.49
CA ALA A 48 -7.99 -18.43 1.88
C ALA A 48 -9.02 -19.27 2.67
N PRO A 49 -9.09 -20.60 2.47
CA PRO A 49 -10.02 -21.47 3.18
C PRO A 49 -9.95 -21.35 4.71
N ALA A 50 -8.74 -21.21 5.29
CA ALA A 50 -8.57 -21.01 6.73
C ALA A 50 -9.22 -19.69 7.22
N VAL A 51 -9.19 -18.65 6.40
CA VAL A 51 -9.83 -17.36 6.68
C VAL A 51 -11.37 -17.52 6.68
N ILE A 52 -11.92 -18.21 5.68
CA ILE A 52 -13.36 -18.47 5.57
C ILE A 52 -13.85 -19.28 6.76
N GLU A 53 -13.12 -20.34 7.15
CA GLU A 53 -13.47 -21.18 8.30
C GLU A 53 -13.48 -20.36 9.59
N ALA A 54 -12.48 -19.50 9.81
CA ALA A 54 -12.45 -18.62 10.97
C ALA A 54 -13.61 -17.62 11.01
N MET A 55 -14.06 -17.15 9.85
CA MET A 55 -15.26 -16.28 9.75
C MET A 55 -16.54 -17.04 10.13
N HIS A 56 -16.71 -18.28 9.68
CA HIS A 56 -17.87 -19.11 10.05
C HIS A 56 -17.90 -19.33 11.56
N GLN A 57 -16.78 -19.73 12.16
CA GLN A 57 -16.67 -19.93 13.60
C GLN A 57 -16.96 -18.64 14.37
N ALA A 58 -16.37 -17.51 13.95
CA ALA A 58 -16.60 -16.22 14.60
C ALA A 58 -18.06 -15.74 14.49
N THR A 59 -18.74 -16.08 13.40
CA THR A 59 -20.15 -15.75 13.24
C THR A 59 -21.03 -16.59 14.18
N GLU A 60 -20.71 -17.87 14.35
CA GLU A 60 -21.42 -18.77 15.28
C GLU A 60 -21.17 -18.36 16.74
N GLU A 61 -19.95 -17.96 17.09
CA GLU A 61 -19.61 -17.42 18.42
C GLU A 61 -20.47 -16.22 18.80
N GLN A 62 -20.86 -15.37 17.83
CA GLN A 62 -21.72 -14.21 18.07
C GLN A 62 -23.20 -14.56 18.32
N ALA A 63 -23.60 -15.79 18.01
CA ALA A 63 -24.96 -16.26 18.23
C ALA A 63 -25.24 -16.66 19.70
N HIS A 64 -24.20 -16.87 20.50
CA HIS A 64 -24.34 -17.40 21.87
C HIS A 64 -23.85 -16.39 22.91
N LYS A 65 -24.60 -16.23 23.99
CA LYS A 65 -24.31 -15.26 25.05
C LYS A 65 -22.94 -15.45 25.69
N GLU A 66 -22.49 -16.70 25.80
CA GLU A 66 -21.24 -17.09 26.44
C GLU A 66 -20.01 -16.75 25.61
N THR A 67 -20.17 -16.64 24.30
CA THR A 67 -19.10 -16.39 23.32
C THR A 67 -19.29 -15.10 22.55
N PHE A 68 -20.31 -14.33 22.88
CA PHE A 68 -20.55 -13.01 22.28
C PHE A 68 -19.43 -12.02 22.60
N HIS A 69 -18.94 -11.33 21.57
CA HIS A 69 -17.94 -10.29 21.66
C HIS A 69 -18.50 -8.94 21.22
N GLY A 70 -18.38 -7.93 22.08
CA GLY A 70 -18.74 -6.53 21.80
C GLY A 70 -17.60 -5.73 21.20
N TYR A 71 -17.34 -4.52 21.71
CA TYR A 71 -16.19 -3.72 21.33
C TYR A 71 -14.87 -4.38 21.77
N SER A 72 -13.82 -4.24 20.93
CA SER A 72 -12.48 -4.64 21.39
C SER A 72 -12.00 -3.76 22.55
N PRO A 73 -11.21 -4.33 23.48
CA PRO A 73 -10.64 -3.54 24.56
C PRO A 73 -9.85 -2.34 24.00
N ASP A 74 -10.00 -1.18 24.62
CA ASP A 74 -9.26 0.06 24.32
C ASP A 74 -9.31 0.54 22.87
N SER A 75 -10.18 -0.05 22.01
CA SER A 75 -10.30 0.23 20.57
C SER A 75 -9.05 -0.12 19.74
N ASP A 76 -8.08 -0.82 20.31
CA ASP A 76 -6.80 -1.16 19.67
C ASP A 76 -6.83 -2.50 18.92
N GLY A 77 -7.92 -3.25 19.06
CA GLY A 77 -8.07 -4.60 18.54
C GLY A 77 -8.02 -5.67 19.63
N TYR A 78 -8.51 -6.86 19.29
CA TYR A 78 -8.54 -7.98 20.24
C TYR A 78 -7.13 -8.54 20.50
N PRO A 79 -6.84 -8.98 21.73
CA PRO A 79 -5.52 -9.50 22.11
C PRO A 79 -5.04 -10.63 21.19
N PHE A 80 -5.93 -11.55 20.80
CA PHE A 80 -5.55 -12.70 19.97
C PHE A 80 -4.93 -12.29 18.62
N LEU A 81 -5.40 -11.20 18.00
CA LEU A 81 -4.87 -10.71 16.73
C LEU A 81 -3.58 -9.91 16.96
N ARG A 82 -3.55 -9.04 17.97
CA ARG A 82 -2.36 -8.24 18.31
C ARG A 82 -1.17 -9.12 18.67
N GLU A 83 -1.39 -10.21 19.44
CA GLU A 83 -0.39 -11.21 19.78
C GLU A 83 0.09 -11.98 18.54
N ALA A 84 -0.85 -12.36 17.63
CA ALA A 84 -0.49 -13.04 16.39
C ALA A 84 0.38 -12.15 15.50
N ILE A 85 0.06 -10.85 15.40
CA ILE A 85 0.87 -9.87 14.65
C ILE A 85 2.24 -9.71 15.31
N ALA A 86 2.33 -9.49 16.63
CA ALA A 86 3.60 -9.34 17.32
C ALA A 86 4.50 -10.61 17.15
N ASN A 87 3.89 -11.79 17.16
CA ASN A 87 4.62 -13.03 16.88
C ASN A 87 5.09 -13.14 15.42
N TYR A 88 4.33 -12.61 14.47
CA TYR A 88 4.73 -12.59 13.06
C TYR A 88 6.02 -11.79 12.83
N TYR A 89 6.20 -10.66 13.51
CA TYR A 89 7.39 -9.81 13.42
C TYR A 89 8.68 -10.50 13.91
N LYS A 90 8.58 -11.53 14.76
CA LYS A 90 9.74 -12.33 15.17
C LYS A 90 10.41 -13.04 13.99
N ASN A 91 9.68 -13.31 12.90
CA ASN A 91 10.25 -13.87 11.66
C ASN A 91 11.27 -12.91 11.02
N PHE A 92 11.20 -11.63 11.33
CA PHE A 92 12.09 -10.57 10.84
C PHE A 92 13.15 -10.15 11.88
N GLY A 93 13.18 -10.84 13.02
CA GLY A 93 14.06 -10.49 14.13
C GLY A 93 13.61 -9.28 14.93
N VAL A 94 12.35 -8.84 14.75
CA VAL A 94 11.75 -7.72 15.48
C VAL A 94 10.94 -8.26 16.65
N ASP A 95 11.33 -7.93 17.87
CA ASP A 95 10.56 -8.19 19.07
C ASP A 95 9.73 -6.96 19.43
N MET A 96 8.43 -7.16 19.66
CA MET A 96 7.51 -6.08 20.02
C MET A 96 6.46 -6.55 21.01
N ASP A 97 5.98 -5.63 21.81
CA ASP A 97 4.85 -5.84 22.71
C ASP A 97 3.54 -5.76 21.90
N PRO A 98 2.59 -6.70 22.09
CA PRO A 98 1.27 -6.58 21.46
C PRO A 98 0.55 -5.24 21.69
N SER A 99 0.87 -4.50 22.76
CA SER A 99 0.31 -3.17 23.01
C SER A 99 0.81 -2.08 22.04
N GLU A 100 1.80 -2.37 21.21
CA GLU A 100 2.34 -1.48 20.16
C GLU A 100 1.61 -1.66 18.82
N VAL A 101 0.71 -2.67 18.73
CA VAL A 101 -0.08 -2.99 17.55
C VAL A 101 -1.50 -2.45 17.70
N PHE A 102 -1.97 -1.70 16.71
CA PHE A 102 -3.30 -1.10 16.64
C PHE A 102 -4.02 -1.61 15.40
N VAL A 103 -5.10 -2.35 15.59
CA VAL A 103 -5.87 -2.94 14.48
C VAL A 103 -6.85 -1.90 13.92
N GLY A 104 -6.74 -1.65 12.61
CA GLY A 104 -7.58 -0.72 11.86
C GLY A 104 -8.44 -1.40 10.79
N ASP A 105 -9.24 -0.61 10.09
CA ASP A 105 -10.08 -1.05 8.97
C ASP A 105 -9.35 -1.01 7.60
N GLY A 106 -8.03 -0.93 7.64
CA GLY A 106 -7.13 -0.96 6.50
C GLY A 106 -6.13 0.19 6.50
N ALA A 107 -4.94 -0.07 5.95
CA ALA A 107 -3.83 0.88 5.94
C ALA A 107 -4.21 2.25 5.34
N LYS A 108 -5.10 2.30 4.35
CA LYS A 108 -5.53 3.57 3.73
C LYS A 108 -6.17 4.53 4.74
N SER A 109 -7.06 4.04 5.60
CA SER A 109 -7.70 4.85 6.62
C SER A 109 -6.71 5.22 7.73
N ASP A 110 -5.87 4.29 8.16
CA ASP A 110 -4.86 4.57 9.18
C ASP A 110 -3.86 5.63 8.71
N VAL A 111 -3.32 5.50 7.48
CA VAL A 111 -2.44 6.49 6.86
C VAL A 111 -3.11 7.87 6.73
N GLY A 112 -4.41 7.90 6.37
CA GLY A 112 -5.17 9.14 6.28
C GLY A 112 -5.51 9.76 7.64
N ASN A 113 -5.65 8.93 8.66
CA ASN A 113 -6.08 9.33 9.99
C ASN A 113 -4.92 9.69 10.93
N ILE A 114 -3.73 9.12 10.71
CA ILE A 114 -2.56 9.37 11.58
C ILE A 114 -2.15 10.85 11.59
N VAL A 115 -2.46 11.56 10.52
CA VAL A 115 -2.16 13.00 10.40
C VAL A 115 -2.92 13.85 11.42
N ASP A 116 -3.98 13.32 12.05
CA ASP A 116 -4.67 13.99 13.17
C ASP A 116 -3.75 14.20 14.39
N LEU A 117 -2.65 13.45 14.51
CA LEU A 117 -1.70 13.54 15.62
C LEU A 117 -0.71 14.70 15.50
N PHE A 118 -0.56 15.25 14.31
CA PHE A 118 0.49 16.22 13.97
C PHE A 118 -0.11 17.59 13.65
N ASP A 119 0.60 18.64 14.05
CA ASP A 119 0.17 20.00 13.76
C ASP A 119 0.14 20.30 12.26
N VAL A 120 -0.70 21.23 11.85
CA VAL A 120 -0.87 21.62 10.44
C VAL A 120 0.34 22.38 9.88
N ASP A 121 1.15 22.98 10.75
CA ASP A 121 2.36 23.71 10.36
C ASP A 121 3.54 22.78 10.01
N ASN A 122 3.42 21.47 10.27
CA ASN A 122 4.45 20.50 9.90
C ASN A 122 4.59 20.38 8.39
N THR A 123 5.84 20.36 7.92
CA THR A 123 6.19 20.11 6.52
C THR A 123 6.21 18.61 6.25
N VAL A 124 5.48 18.19 5.23
CA VAL A 124 5.39 16.79 4.79
C VAL A 124 6.30 16.57 3.59
N LEU A 125 7.12 15.53 3.63
CA LEU A 125 8.00 15.12 2.54
C LEU A 125 7.49 13.82 1.93
N VAL A 126 7.24 13.82 0.62
CA VAL A 126 6.77 12.65 -0.14
C VAL A 126 7.61 12.43 -1.38
N PRO A 127 7.86 11.18 -1.81
CA PRO A 127 8.44 10.93 -3.13
C PRO A 127 7.43 11.27 -4.24
N ASP A 128 7.93 11.62 -5.42
CA ASP A 128 7.13 11.81 -6.64
C ASP A 128 7.73 10.93 -7.75
N PRO A 129 7.03 9.93 -8.29
CA PRO A 129 5.61 9.58 -8.10
C PRO A 129 5.31 8.88 -6.77
N VAL A 130 4.07 9.02 -6.30
CA VAL A 130 3.63 8.54 -4.99
C VAL A 130 2.17 8.07 -5.01
N TYR A 131 1.79 7.25 -4.04
CA TYR A 131 0.39 6.91 -3.81
C TYR A 131 -0.41 8.17 -3.40
N PRO A 132 -1.44 8.59 -4.17
CA PRO A 132 -2.08 9.90 -4.00
C PRO A 132 -2.63 10.20 -2.60
N VAL A 133 -2.96 9.16 -1.82
CA VAL A 133 -3.53 9.32 -0.47
C VAL A 133 -2.62 10.12 0.45
N TYR A 134 -1.29 9.99 0.35
CA TYR A 134 -0.37 10.74 1.21
C TYR A 134 -0.43 12.25 0.92
N VAL A 135 -0.59 12.60 -0.35
CA VAL A 135 -0.74 13.99 -0.79
C VAL A 135 -2.12 14.52 -0.42
N ASP A 136 -3.18 13.82 -0.83
CA ASP A 136 -4.57 14.27 -0.67
C ASP A 136 -4.94 14.52 0.79
N THR A 137 -4.56 13.61 1.71
CA THR A 137 -4.87 13.76 3.14
C THR A 137 -4.18 14.97 3.76
N ASN A 138 -2.95 15.28 3.35
CA ASN A 138 -2.22 16.44 3.83
C ASN A 138 -2.71 17.74 3.20
N ILE A 139 -3.11 17.75 1.93
CA ILE A 139 -3.81 18.89 1.31
C ILE A 139 -5.10 19.20 2.06
N ILE A 140 -5.95 18.20 2.34
CA ILE A 140 -7.20 18.36 3.09
C ILE A 140 -6.95 18.99 4.47
N SER A 141 -5.85 18.59 5.12
CA SER A 141 -5.43 19.12 6.41
C SER A 141 -4.78 20.51 6.34
N GLY A 142 -4.41 20.99 5.13
CA GLY A 142 -3.79 22.30 4.93
C GLY A 142 -2.28 22.36 5.17
N ARG A 143 -1.58 21.20 5.15
CA ARG A 143 -0.13 21.13 5.35
C ARG A 143 0.65 21.49 4.10
N ASN A 144 1.88 21.98 4.30
CA ASN A 144 2.85 22.14 3.23
C ASN A 144 3.44 20.79 2.83
N ILE A 145 3.54 20.57 1.52
CA ILE A 145 4.11 19.33 0.97
C ILE A 145 5.35 19.68 0.15
N ALA A 146 6.47 19.07 0.52
CA ALA A 146 7.69 19.04 -0.25
C ALA A 146 7.79 17.70 -0.99
N TYR A 147 8.34 17.70 -2.19
CA TYR A 147 8.48 16.51 -3.02
C TYR A 147 9.93 16.12 -3.19
N MET A 148 10.20 14.81 -3.20
CA MET A 148 11.48 14.24 -3.58
C MET A 148 11.37 13.63 -4.97
N ASP A 149 12.29 13.96 -5.85
CA ASP A 149 12.31 13.37 -7.19
C ASP A 149 12.68 11.87 -7.14
N ALA A 150 11.72 11.03 -7.44
CA ALA A 150 11.96 9.61 -7.69
C ALA A 150 11.95 9.38 -9.21
N ASN A 151 13.03 8.82 -9.75
CA ASN A 151 13.24 8.67 -11.19
C ASN A 151 14.14 7.46 -11.51
N GLU A 152 14.44 7.25 -12.81
CA GLU A 152 15.30 6.14 -13.25
C GLU A 152 16.71 6.21 -12.65
N GLN A 153 17.27 7.41 -12.41
CA GLN A 153 18.64 7.58 -11.94
C GLN A 153 18.82 7.08 -10.50
N ASN A 154 17.78 7.24 -9.66
CA ASN A 154 17.78 6.75 -8.28
C ASN A 154 16.93 5.48 -8.10
N GLY A 155 16.56 4.81 -9.21
CA GLY A 155 15.74 3.59 -9.17
C GLY A 155 14.36 3.78 -8.56
N PHE A 156 13.82 5.00 -8.59
CA PHE A 156 12.57 5.40 -7.93
C PHE A 156 12.60 5.23 -6.39
N LEU A 157 13.80 5.26 -5.81
CA LEU A 157 14.06 5.17 -4.37
C LEU A 157 14.94 6.36 -3.94
N PRO A 158 14.37 7.56 -3.81
CA PRO A 158 15.13 8.72 -3.40
C PRO A 158 15.75 8.52 -2.01
N LEU A 159 16.92 9.08 -1.79
CA LEU A 159 17.59 9.18 -0.49
C LEU A 159 17.35 10.54 0.13
N PRO A 160 17.59 10.69 1.45
CA PRO A 160 17.47 11.97 2.11
C PRO A 160 18.36 13.05 1.47
N ASP A 161 17.81 14.26 1.38
CA ASP A 161 18.56 15.48 1.03
C ASP A 161 18.60 16.38 2.27
N GLU A 162 19.79 16.59 2.82
CA GLU A 162 20.03 17.39 4.04
C GLU A 162 19.61 18.86 3.88
N SER A 163 19.49 19.36 2.64
CA SER A 163 19.01 20.71 2.36
C SER A 163 17.51 20.88 2.55
N VAL A 164 16.76 19.78 2.56
CA VAL A 164 15.30 19.76 2.74
C VAL A 164 14.98 19.45 4.19
N LYS A 165 14.25 20.33 4.87
CA LYS A 165 13.72 20.07 6.21
C LYS A 165 12.31 19.51 6.12
N ALA A 166 12.08 18.40 6.81
CA ALA A 166 10.77 17.76 6.88
C ALA A 166 10.47 17.33 8.32
N ASP A 167 9.19 17.41 8.70
CA ASP A 167 8.70 16.95 9.99
C ASP A 167 8.02 15.58 9.85
N ILE A 168 7.39 15.32 8.69
CA ILE A 168 6.69 14.07 8.39
C ILE A 168 7.19 13.56 7.05
N ILE A 169 7.66 12.31 7.01
CA ILE A 169 8.26 11.68 5.83
C ILE A 169 7.43 10.45 5.45
N TYR A 170 6.87 10.40 4.25
CA TYR A 170 6.22 9.18 3.75
C TYR A 170 7.19 8.33 2.95
N LEU A 171 7.30 7.06 3.32
CA LEU A 171 8.00 6.03 2.56
C LEU A 171 7.08 4.83 2.35
N CYS A 172 7.11 4.25 1.16
CA CYS A 172 6.37 3.02 0.85
C CYS A 172 7.33 1.98 0.28
N SER A 173 7.42 0.82 0.93
CA SER A 173 8.32 -0.25 0.50
C SER A 173 7.72 -1.64 0.77
N PRO A 174 7.49 -2.44 -0.28
CA PRO A 174 7.59 -2.13 -1.71
C PRO A 174 6.67 -1.00 -2.17
N ASN A 175 7.14 -0.17 -3.10
CA ASN A 175 6.45 1.08 -3.45
C ASN A 175 5.26 0.87 -4.39
N ASN A 176 4.22 1.62 -4.16
CA ASN A 176 3.14 1.90 -5.11
C ASN A 176 3.28 3.37 -5.58
N PRO A 177 3.55 3.64 -6.88
CA PRO A 177 3.27 2.79 -8.04
C PRO A 177 4.45 1.96 -8.59
N THR A 178 5.68 2.22 -8.20
CA THR A 178 6.88 1.81 -8.95
C THR A 178 7.32 0.36 -8.71
N GLY A 179 6.84 -0.26 -7.64
CA GLY A 179 7.26 -1.59 -7.23
C GLY A 179 8.71 -1.67 -6.71
N ALA A 180 9.40 -0.55 -6.63
CA ALA A 180 10.76 -0.46 -6.10
C ALA A 180 10.76 -0.75 -4.58
N THR A 181 11.83 -1.34 -4.07
CA THR A 181 11.92 -1.79 -2.68
C THR A 181 13.24 -1.34 -2.08
N TYR A 182 13.19 -0.60 -0.99
CA TYR A 182 14.36 -0.13 -0.27
C TYR A 182 15.15 -1.28 0.35
N ASN A 183 16.48 -1.19 0.33
CA ASN A 183 17.36 -2.07 1.09
C ASN A 183 17.63 -1.48 2.50
N LYS A 184 18.37 -2.24 3.32
CA LYS A 184 18.65 -1.85 4.72
C LYS A 184 19.48 -0.57 4.82
N GLU A 185 20.48 -0.41 3.96
CA GLU A 185 21.35 0.77 3.94
C GLU A 185 20.57 2.04 3.56
N GLN A 186 19.68 1.94 2.59
CA GLN A 186 18.83 3.04 2.17
C GLN A 186 17.83 3.44 3.26
N LEU A 187 17.21 2.46 3.92
CA LEU A 187 16.32 2.75 5.05
C LEU A 187 17.07 3.30 6.26
N GLN A 188 18.31 2.84 6.52
CA GLN A 188 19.12 3.40 7.59
C GLN A 188 19.41 4.88 7.34
N ALA A 189 19.73 5.28 6.11
CA ALA A 189 19.92 6.70 5.79
C ALA A 189 18.67 7.54 6.10
N TRP A 190 17.46 7.00 5.83
CA TRP A 190 16.21 7.66 6.19
C TRP A 190 15.97 7.73 7.70
N VAL A 191 16.30 6.66 8.44
CA VAL A 191 16.18 6.64 9.91
C VAL A 191 17.14 7.65 10.53
N ASP A 192 18.40 7.68 10.06
CA ASP A 192 19.41 8.62 10.57
C ASP A 192 18.98 10.08 10.32
N TYR A 193 18.52 10.38 9.11
CA TYR A 193 17.96 11.68 8.76
C TYR A 193 16.76 12.06 9.65
N ALA A 194 15.81 11.14 9.83
CA ALA A 194 14.62 11.43 10.65
C ALA A 194 14.98 11.70 12.12
N LEU A 195 15.94 10.95 12.68
CA LEU A 195 16.42 11.17 14.04
C LEU A 195 17.13 12.54 14.19
N GLU A 196 17.95 12.92 13.21
CA GLU A 196 18.65 14.20 13.21
C GLU A 196 17.68 15.38 13.08
N GLN A 197 16.72 15.29 12.15
CA GLN A 197 15.71 16.33 11.93
C GLN A 197 14.58 16.32 12.98
N LYS A 198 14.52 15.32 13.86
CA LYS A 198 13.40 15.05 14.78
C LYS A 198 12.08 14.88 14.04
N ALA A 199 12.14 14.29 12.85
CA ALA A 199 11.00 13.97 12.01
C ALA A 199 10.42 12.59 12.32
N VAL A 200 9.20 12.33 11.83
CA VAL A 200 8.57 11.02 11.86
C VAL A 200 8.50 10.41 10.46
N ILE A 201 8.89 9.14 10.34
CA ILE A 201 8.69 8.34 9.14
C ILE A 201 7.32 7.64 9.24
N LEU A 202 6.46 7.89 8.26
CA LEU A 202 5.23 7.15 8.02
C LEU A 202 5.51 6.08 6.95
N PHE A 203 5.76 4.86 7.40
CA PHE A 203 6.23 3.76 6.56
C PHE A 203 5.07 2.86 6.14
N ASP A 204 4.72 2.86 4.87
CA ASP A 204 3.66 2.01 4.31
C ASP A 204 4.24 0.68 3.82
N ALA A 205 3.97 -0.41 4.55
CA ALA A 205 4.40 -1.77 4.29
C ALA A 205 3.28 -2.65 3.69
N ALA A 206 2.30 -2.06 3.02
CA ALA A 206 1.11 -2.79 2.53
C ALA A 206 1.43 -3.94 1.56
N TYR A 207 2.64 -3.99 1.01
CA TYR A 207 3.08 -5.01 0.05
C TYR A 207 4.23 -5.87 0.58
N GLU A 208 4.56 -5.82 1.88
CA GLU A 208 5.68 -6.53 2.49
C GLU A 208 5.69 -8.03 2.19
N ALA A 209 4.51 -8.66 2.19
CA ALA A 209 4.35 -10.09 1.93
C ALA A 209 4.79 -10.52 0.52
N PHE A 210 4.98 -9.59 -0.41
CA PHE A 210 5.49 -9.85 -1.76
C PHE A 210 7.02 -9.83 -1.84
N ILE A 211 7.72 -9.43 -0.79
CA ILE A 211 9.18 -9.46 -0.73
C ILE A 211 9.65 -10.90 -0.68
N THR A 212 10.40 -11.31 -1.70
CA THR A 212 10.97 -12.67 -1.82
C THR A 212 12.47 -12.66 -1.93
N GLN A 213 13.05 -11.52 -2.25
CA GLN A 213 14.49 -11.38 -2.39
C GLN A 213 15.16 -11.38 -1.02
N PRO A 214 16.08 -12.30 -0.74
CA PRO A 214 16.75 -12.38 0.55
C PRO A 214 17.49 -11.07 0.90
N GLY A 215 17.44 -10.68 2.17
CA GLY A 215 18.16 -9.54 2.70
C GLY A 215 17.44 -8.20 2.58
N LEU A 216 16.32 -8.13 1.85
CA LEU A 216 15.46 -6.95 1.90
C LEU A 216 14.63 -6.92 3.18
N PRO A 217 14.47 -5.76 3.82
CA PRO A 217 13.67 -5.63 5.04
C PRO A 217 12.18 -5.75 4.74
N HIS A 218 11.46 -6.48 5.59
CA HIS A 218 10.01 -6.59 5.59
C HIS A 218 9.35 -5.52 6.46
N SER A 219 10.09 -4.97 7.42
CA SER A 219 9.64 -3.95 8.34
C SER A 219 10.70 -2.87 8.51
N ILE A 220 10.27 -1.62 8.68
CA ILE A 220 11.18 -0.52 9.05
C ILE A 220 11.85 -0.79 10.40
N PHE A 221 11.20 -1.58 11.28
CA PHE A 221 11.74 -1.91 12.59
C PHE A 221 12.88 -2.94 12.59
N GLU A 222 13.26 -3.46 11.41
CA GLU A 222 14.54 -4.17 11.23
C GLU A 222 15.74 -3.21 11.21
N ILE A 223 15.46 -1.90 11.10
CA ILE A 223 16.49 -0.85 10.98
C ILE A 223 16.74 -0.23 12.36
N PRO A 224 17.99 -0.26 12.86
CA PRO A 224 18.34 0.34 14.16
C PRO A 224 17.94 1.81 14.26
N GLY A 225 17.24 2.17 15.34
CA GLY A 225 16.79 3.55 15.59
C GLY A 225 15.37 3.85 15.08
N ALA A 226 14.82 3.02 14.20
CA ALA A 226 13.48 3.23 13.64
C ALA A 226 12.38 3.23 14.72
N GLU A 227 12.58 2.49 15.81
CA GLU A 227 11.67 2.47 16.95
C GLU A 227 11.43 3.85 17.58
N LYS A 228 12.33 4.80 17.36
CA LYS A 228 12.28 6.17 17.90
C LYS A 228 11.71 7.20 16.94
N CYS A 229 11.58 6.87 15.65
CA CYS A 229 11.20 7.85 14.64
C CYS A 229 10.22 7.32 13.58
N ALA A 230 9.75 6.07 13.66
CA ALA A 230 8.87 5.50 12.62
C ALA A 230 7.53 5.01 13.16
N ILE A 231 6.51 5.11 12.31
CA ILE A 231 5.19 4.49 12.43
C ILE A 231 5.02 3.61 11.19
N GLU A 232 4.67 2.32 11.37
CA GLU A 232 4.49 1.39 10.26
C GLU A 232 3.02 1.05 10.05
N PHE A 233 2.60 1.03 8.77
CA PHE A 233 1.24 0.68 8.36
C PHE A 233 1.25 -0.60 7.53
N CYS A 234 0.44 -1.58 7.94
CA CYS A 234 0.31 -2.86 7.27
C CYS A 234 -1.13 -3.14 6.84
N SER A 235 -1.29 -3.92 5.79
CA SER A 235 -2.60 -4.18 5.19
C SER A 235 -2.83 -5.64 4.90
N PHE A 236 -3.96 -6.18 5.35
CA PHE A 236 -4.43 -7.50 4.90
C PHE A 236 -5.04 -7.45 3.49
N SER A 237 -5.29 -6.27 2.94
CA SER A 237 -5.93 -6.12 1.62
C SER A 237 -5.17 -6.83 0.52
N LYS A 238 -3.83 -6.71 0.51
CA LYS A 238 -2.99 -7.28 -0.55
C LYS A 238 -2.40 -8.62 -0.17
N THR A 239 -2.10 -8.79 1.11
CA THR A 239 -1.55 -10.04 1.67
C THR A 239 -2.57 -11.17 1.66
N ALA A 240 -3.81 -10.89 2.10
CA ALA A 240 -4.82 -11.91 2.37
C ALA A 240 -6.16 -11.71 1.65
N GLY A 241 -6.24 -10.78 0.71
CA GLY A 241 -7.47 -10.55 -0.06
C GLY A 241 -8.54 -9.71 0.64
N PHE A 242 -8.20 -8.99 1.71
CA PHE A 242 -9.17 -8.26 2.55
C PHE A 242 -9.60 -6.91 1.98
N THR A 243 -9.56 -6.72 0.66
CA THR A 243 -9.99 -5.47 0.04
C THR A 243 -11.45 -5.12 0.33
N GLY A 244 -12.32 -6.12 0.41
CA GLY A 244 -13.73 -5.98 0.77
C GLY A 244 -14.01 -6.14 2.27
N MET A 245 -13.19 -6.89 3.00
CA MET A 245 -13.37 -7.15 4.43
C MET A 245 -12.91 -5.99 5.32
N ARG A 246 -11.95 -5.20 4.85
CA ARG A 246 -11.38 -4.04 5.51
C ARG A 246 -10.68 -4.36 6.83
N CYS A 247 -9.39 -4.69 6.75
CA CYS A 247 -8.52 -4.84 7.91
C CYS A 247 -7.07 -4.48 7.57
N GLY A 248 -6.42 -3.88 8.52
CA GLY A 248 -5.01 -3.57 8.54
C GLY A 248 -4.55 -3.34 9.97
N TYR A 249 -3.33 -2.93 10.17
CA TYR A 249 -2.83 -2.54 11.47
C TYR A 249 -1.72 -1.50 11.35
N THR A 250 -1.57 -0.72 12.41
CA THR A 250 -0.51 0.26 12.60
C THR A 250 0.37 -0.21 13.75
N VAL A 251 1.68 -0.10 13.59
CA VAL A 251 2.66 -0.36 14.65
C VAL A 251 3.30 0.95 15.08
N ILE A 252 3.19 1.26 16.38
CA ILE A 252 3.81 2.45 16.99
C ILE A 252 4.57 2.00 18.23
N ARG A 253 5.89 2.07 18.15
CA ARG A 253 6.78 1.63 19.23
C ARG A 253 6.65 2.55 20.45
N LYS A 254 6.83 1.99 21.65
CA LYS A 254 6.78 2.74 22.92
C LYS A 254 7.90 3.78 23.03
N GLU A 255 9.01 3.53 22.32
CA GLU A 255 10.18 4.39 22.22
C GLU A 255 9.92 5.65 21.38
N LEU A 256 8.88 5.68 20.54
CA LEU A 256 8.52 6.86 19.78
C LEU A 256 7.86 7.90 20.71
N VAL A 257 8.69 8.83 21.17
CA VAL A 257 8.31 9.92 22.09
C VAL A 257 8.58 11.25 21.40
N MET A 258 7.56 12.09 21.26
CA MET A 258 7.65 13.44 20.72
C MET A 258 7.12 14.43 21.78
N ASP A 259 7.84 15.52 22.02
CA ASP A 259 7.51 16.53 23.03
C ASP A 259 7.21 15.94 24.43
N GLY A 260 7.91 14.85 24.79
CA GLY A 260 7.72 14.14 26.05
C GLY A 260 6.48 13.25 26.12
N VAL A 261 5.77 13.06 24.99
CA VAL A 261 4.55 12.24 24.91
C VAL A 261 4.80 11.00 24.03
N GLN A 262 4.40 9.81 24.50
CA GLN A 262 4.39 8.61 23.68
C GLN A 262 3.32 8.74 22.59
N VAL A 263 3.75 8.66 21.32
CA VAL A 263 2.85 8.79 20.16
C VAL A 263 1.80 7.68 20.11
N SER A 264 2.14 6.47 20.56
CA SER A 264 1.19 5.36 20.69
C SER A 264 -0.02 5.68 21.55
N LYS A 265 0.17 6.46 22.65
CA LYS A 265 -0.95 6.90 23.52
C LYS A 265 -1.86 7.93 22.85
N LEU A 266 -1.28 8.80 22.02
CA LEU A 266 -2.08 9.75 21.23
C LEU A 266 -2.92 9.01 20.19
N TRP A 267 -2.30 8.01 19.50
CA TRP A 267 -3.03 7.19 18.54
C TRP A 267 -4.15 6.39 19.20
N GLN A 268 -3.88 5.73 20.32
CA GLN A 268 -4.90 5.04 21.11
C GLN A 268 -6.07 5.98 21.46
N ARG A 269 -5.76 7.20 21.95
CA ARG A 269 -6.78 8.19 22.28
C ARG A 269 -7.58 8.61 21.05
N ARG A 270 -6.93 8.83 19.92
CA ARG A 270 -7.59 9.16 18.64
C ARG A 270 -8.52 8.02 18.19
N GLN A 271 -8.05 6.78 18.24
CA GLN A 271 -8.85 5.61 17.86
C GLN A 271 -10.08 5.45 18.76
N GLY A 272 -9.94 5.60 20.05
CA GLY A 272 -11.08 5.60 21.00
C GLY A 272 -12.09 6.74 20.81
N CYS A 273 -11.68 7.86 20.18
CA CYS A 273 -12.58 9.00 19.93
C CYS A 273 -13.30 8.94 18.57
N LYS A 274 -12.65 8.37 17.53
CA LYS A 274 -13.10 8.53 16.14
C LYS A 274 -13.32 7.21 15.40
N PHE A 275 -12.92 6.06 15.95
CA PHE A 275 -12.94 4.80 15.23
C PHE A 275 -13.71 3.68 15.94
N ASN A 276 -13.29 3.35 17.18
CA ASN A 276 -13.93 2.33 18.04
C ASN A 276 -13.68 0.86 17.63
N GLY A 277 -12.74 0.61 16.72
CA GLY A 277 -12.28 -0.73 16.33
C GLY A 277 -12.98 -1.33 15.12
N THR A 278 -12.33 -2.31 14.48
CA THR A 278 -12.90 -3.12 13.40
C THR A 278 -13.65 -4.34 13.94
N SER A 279 -14.50 -4.97 13.12
CA SER A 279 -15.42 -6.02 13.58
C SER A 279 -14.69 -7.25 14.14
N TYR A 280 -15.30 -7.91 15.13
CA TYR A 280 -14.80 -9.16 15.70
C TYR A 280 -14.56 -10.25 14.64
N ILE A 281 -15.56 -10.46 13.76
CA ILE A 281 -15.48 -11.47 12.70
C ILE A 281 -14.29 -11.21 11.78
N THR A 282 -14.06 -9.94 11.40
CA THR A 282 -12.92 -9.57 10.56
C THR A 282 -11.60 -9.79 11.29
N GLN A 283 -11.51 -9.51 12.59
CA GLN A 283 -10.29 -9.74 13.37
C GLN A 283 -10.00 -11.24 13.56
N ARG A 284 -11.02 -12.09 13.74
CA ARG A 284 -10.85 -13.56 13.76
C ARG A 284 -10.34 -14.10 12.43
N ALA A 285 -10.90 -13.59 11.32
CA ALA A 285 -10.42 -13.88 9.98
C ALA A 285 -8.96 -13.45 9.77
N ALA A 286 -8.59 -12.25 10.25
CA ALA A 286 -7.21 -11.75 10.17
C ALA A 286 -6.24 -12.60 11.02
N ALA A 287 -6.65 -13.05 12.21
CA ALA A 287 -5.82 -13.93 13.03
C ALA A 287 -5.54 -15.28 12.34
N ALA A 288 -6.48 -15.82 11.57
CA ALA A 288 -6.29 -17.05 10.81
C ALA A 288 -5.20 -16.94 9.74
N VAL A 289 -4.90 -15.73 9.25
CA VAL A 289 -3.78 -15.46 8.32
C VAL A 289 -2.43 -15.88 8.91
N PHE A 290 -2.26 -15.75 10.22
CA PHE A 290 -1.01 -16.04 10.93
C PHE A 290 -0.88 -17.50 11.43
N THR A 291 -1.91 -18.32 11.26
CA THR A 291 -1.81 -19.77 11.54
C THR A 291 -0.91 -20.45 10.51
N ALA A 292 -0.37 -21.62 10.83
CA ALA A 292 0.48 -22.38 9.89
C ALA A 292 -0.24 -22.68 8.56
N GLU A 293 -1.51 -23.06 8.62
CA GLU A 293 -2.32 -23.32 7.42
C GLU A 293 -2.65 -22.03 6.68
N GLY A 294 -3.04 -20.97 7.39
CA GLY A 294 -3.28 -19.65 6.80
C GLY A 294 -2.05 -19.12 6.06
N GLN A 295 -0.89 -19.17 6.69
CA GLN A 295 0.38 -18.75 6.08
C GLN A 295 0.74 -19.56 4.82
N LYS A 296 0.47 -20.86 4.82
CA LYS A 296 0.67 -21.72 3.64
C LYS A 296 -0.22 -21.25 2.48
N GLN A 297 -1.52 -21.12 2.73
CA GLN A 297 -2.51 -20.73 1.72
C GLN A 297 -2.26 -19.30 1.19
N ILE A 298 -1.85 -18.38 2.05
CA ILE A 298 -1.47 -17.01 1.65
C ILE A 298 -0.25 -17.04 0.74
N ARG A 299 0.80 -17.80 1.08
CA ARG A 299 1.97 -17.95 0.21
C ARG A 299 1.62 -18.50 -1.17
N GLU A 300 0.68 -19.45 -1.27
CA GLU A 300 0.20 -19.98 -2.54
C GLU A 300 -0.48 -18.89 -3.39
N THR A 301 -1.31 -18.04 -2.75
CA THR A 301 -1.97 -16.91 -3.42
C THR A 301 -0.95 -15.85 -3.88
N ILE A 302 0.02 -15.51 -3.03
CA ILE A 302 1.08 -14.57 -3.40
C ILE A 302 1.92 -15.11 -4.56
N ALA A 303 2.29 -16.39 -4.52
CA ALA A 303 3.02 -17.05 -5.60
C ALA A 303 2.25 -17.02 -6.93
N TYR A 304 0.93 -17.14 -6.91
CA TYR A 304 0.10 -16.97 -8.10
C TYR A 304 0.27 -15.59 -8.73
N TYR A 305 0.22 -14.53 -7.93
CA TYR A 305 0.43 -13.16 -8.43
C TYR A 305 1.88 -12.89 -8.85
N GLN A 306 2.85 -13.45 -8.15
CA GLN A 306 4.26 -13.36 -8.54
C GLN A 306 4.53 -14.04 -9.88
N ASN A 307 3.87 -15.17 -10.17
CA ASN A 307 3.95 -15.81 -11.48
C ASN A 307 3.34 -14.92 -12.58
N ASN A 308 2.25 -14.22 -12.31
CA ASN A 308 1.72 -13.22 -13.23
C ASN A 308 2.72 -12.08 -13.49
N ALA A 309 3.33 -11.55 -12.43
CA ALA A 309 4.36 -10.53 -12.56
C ALA A 309 5.54 -11.01 -13.38
N LYS A 310 5.99 -12.27 -13.17
CA LYS A 310 7.06 -12.87 -13.97
C LYS A 310 6.72 -12.95 -15.46
N VAL A 311 5.48 -13.36 -15.81
CA VAL A 311 5.02 -13.40 -17.21
C VAL A 311 5.11 -12.00 -17.84
N MET A 312 4.73 -10.96 -17.08
CA MET A 312 4.79 -9.57 -17.54
C MET A 312 6.25 -9.12 -17.73
N MET A 313 7.10 -9.34 -16.72
CA MET A 313 8.53 -8.98 -16.78
C MET A 313 9.24 -9.68 -17.95
N ASP A 314 9.03 -10.98 -18.13
CA ASP A 314 9.61 -11.75 -19.24
C ASP A 314 9.15 -11.19 -20.61
N ALA A 315 7.90 -10.74 -20.72
CA ALA A 315 7.37 -10.13 -21.94
C ALA A 315 8.02 -8.76 -22.22
N PHE A 316 8.09 -7.87 -21.23
CA PHE A 316 8.70 -6.55 -21.39
C PHE A 316 10.20 -6.63 -21.66
N GLN A 317 10.91 -7.55 -21.01
CA GLN A 317 12.33 -7.80 -21.26
C GLN A 317 12.56 -8.22 -22.72
N LYS A 318 11.75 -9.14 -23.26
CA LYS A 318 11.83 -9.57 -24.68
C LYS A 318 11.53 -8.42 -25.66
N MET A 319 10.67 -7.50 -25.27
CA MET A 319 10.35 -6.32 -26.07
C MET A 319 11.39 -5.21 -25.93
N GLY A 320 12.35 -5.31 -25.00
CA GLY A 320 13.31 -4.25 -24.69
C GLY A 320 12.65 -3.00 -24.10
N VAL A 321 11.51 -3.17 -23.43
CA VAL A 321 10.84 -2.09 -22.69
C VAL A 321 11.49 -1.94 -21.33
N TRP A 322 11.85 -0.72 -20.96
CA TRP A 322 12.34 -0.43 -19.62
C TRP A 322 11.22 -0.54 -18.58
N PHE A 323 11.48 -1.21 -17.49
CA PHE A 323 10.55 -1.33 -16.37
C PHE A 323 11.28 -1.55 -15.03
N THR A 324 10.56 -1.31 -13.94
CA THR A 324 10.94 -1.70 -12.58
C THR A 324 9.74 -2.35 -11.85
N GLY A 325 9.99 -2.96 -10.69
CA GLY A 325 8.98 -3.69 -9.93
C GLY A 325 8.82 -5.15 -10.39
N GLY A 326 7.77 -5.81 -9.91
CA GLY A 326 7.39 -7.19 -10.25
C GLY A 326 8.10 -8.28 -9.46
N THR A 327 9.32 -8.09 -8.99
CA THR A 327 10.06 -9.10 -8.21
C THR A 327 9.58 -9.17 -6.77
N ASN A 328 9.52 -8.02 -6.10
CA ASN A 328 9.11 -7.89 -4.71
C ASN A 328 7.79 -7.12 -4.55
N SER A 329 7.02 -7.00 -5.62
CA SER A 329 5.80 -6.20 -5.69
C SER A 329 4.86 -6.76 -6.76
N PRO A 330 3.55 -6.59 -6.60
CA PRO A 330 2.58 -6.92 -7.66
C PRO A 330 2.53 -5.87 -8.78
N TYR A 331 3.30 -4.78 -8.69
CA TYR A 331 3.28 -3.69 -9.67
C TYR A 331 4.47 -3.77 -10.62
N ILE A 332 4.18 -3.53 -11.91
CA ILE A 332 5.16 -3.28 -12.95
C ILE A 332 5.01 -1.81 -13.36
N TRP A 333 6.07 -1.05 -13.21
CA TRP A 333 6.20 0.33 -13.62
C TRP A 333 7.05 0.40 -14.87
N LEU A 334 6.44 0.72 -16.00
CA LEU A 334 7.11 0.68 -17.29
C LEU A 334 7.15 2.06 -17.94
N LYS A 335 8.16 2.31 -18.77
CA LYS A 335 8.27 3.51 -19.58
C LYS A 335 7.34 3.42 -20.76
N CYS A 336 6.58 4.49 -21.03
CA CYS A 336 5.74 4.57 -22.24
C CYS A 336 6.62 4.53 -23.50
N PRO A 337 6.21 3.80 -24.55
CA PRO A 337 6.99 3.69 -25.78
C PRO A 337 6.98 5.01 -26.57
N ASP A 338 8.01 5.19 -27.41
CA ASP A 338 8.10 6.25 -28.44
C ASP A 338 7.89 7.69 -27.92
N GLY A 339 8.13 7.91 -26.62
CA GLY A 339 7.94 9.22 -25.98
C GLY A 339 6.48 9.61 -25.76
N MET A 340 5.54 8.65 -25.83
CA MET A 340 4.13 8.90 -25.53
C MET A 340 3.98 9.38 -24.10
N GLY A 341 3.02 10.29 -23.89
CA GLY A 341 2.52 10.64 -22.57
C GLY A 341 1.74 9.48 -21.93
N SER A 342 1.60 9.53 -20.61
CA SER A 342 0.98 8.42 -19.86
C SER A 342 -0.50 8.20 -20.21
N TRP A 343 -1.26 9.26 -20.44
CA TRP A 343 -2.66 9.18 -20.90
C TRP A 343 -2.77 8.82 -22.38
N GLU A 344 -1.85 9.27 -23.23
CA GLU A 344 -1.78 8.86 -24.64
C GLU A 344 -1.55 7.34 -24.74
N TYR A 345 -0.64 6.81 -23.93
CA TYR A 345 -0.40 5.37 -23.89
C TYR A 345 -1.59 4.59 -23.31
N PHE A 346 -2.32 5.16 -22.36
CA PHE A 346 -3.58 4.59 -21.88
C PHE A 346 -4.60 4.43 -23.02
N ASP A 347 -4.84 5.51 -23.75
CA ASP A 347 -5.79 5.49 -24.86
C ASP A 347 -5.31 4.55 -25.99
N TYR A 348 -4.01 4.54 -26.28
CA TYR A 348 -3.40 3.62 -27.23
C TYR A 348 -3.62 2.15 -26.88
N LEU A 349 -3.37 1.74 -25.62
CA LEU A 349 -3.59 0.38 -25.17
C LEU A 349 -5.08 0.00 -25.15
N LEU A 350 -5.95 0.90 -24.74
CA LEU A 350 -7.39 0.66 -24.69
C LEU A 350 -7.96 0.41 -26.09
N HIS A 351 -7.60 1.22 -27.09
CA HIS A 351 -8.17 1.14 -28.43
C HIS A 351 -7.51 0.06 -29.31
N ASN A 352 -6.24 -0.26 -29.11
CA ASN A 352 -5.51 -1.16 -30.01
C ASN A 352 -5.25 -2.56 -29.39
N ALA A 353 -5.37 -2.71 -28.08
CA ALA A 353 -5.14 -3.98 -27.39
C ALA A 353 -6.25 -4.36 -26.41
N GLU A 354 -7.22 -3.46 -26.16
CA GLU A 354 -8.30 -3.68 -25.16
C GLU A 354 -7.73 -3.94 -23.75
N ILE A 355 -6.66 -3.22 -23.41
CA ILE A 355 -5.98 -3.34 -22.12
C ILE A 355 -6.10 -2.02 -21.37
N VAL A 356 -6.39 -2.11 -20.08
CA VAL A 356 -6.47 -0.97 -19.16
C VAL A 356 -5.41 -1.11 -18.09
N GLY A 357 -4.49 -0.15 -18.04
CA GLY A 357 -3.55 0.04 -16.94
C GLY A 357 -3.79 1.37 -16.23
N THR A 358 -2.78 1.90 -15.56
CA THR A 358 -2.88 3.17 -14.83
C THR A 358 -1.82 4.15 -15.33
N PRO A 359 -2.23 5.32 -15.89
CA PRO A 359 -1.31 6.37 -16.30
C PRO A 359 -0.45 6.86 -15.14
N GLY A 360 0.83 7.03 -15.39
CA GLY A 360 1.79 7.40 -14.37
C GLY A 360 1.63 8.83 -13.85
N GLU A 361 1.18 9.77 -14.69
CA GLU A 361 0.87 11.16 -14.31
C GLU A 361 -0.07 11.23 -13.09
N GLY A 362 -0.99 10.26 -12.97
CA GLY A 362 -1.91 10.19 -11.83
C GLY A 362 -1.27 9.89 -10.47
N PHE A 363 0.03 9.61 -10.44
CA PHE A 363 0.81 9.40 -9.22
C PHE A 363 1.76 10.56 -8.91
N GLY A 364 1.81 11.59 -9.76
CA GLY A 364 2.67 12.75 -9.59
C GLY A 364 3.34 13.17 -10.91
N LYS A 365 3.99 14.31 -10.88
CA LYS A 365 4.61 14.93 -12.05
C LYS A 365 5.70 14.03 -12.69
N ASN A 366 6.52 13.39 -11.86
CA ASN A 366 7.58 12.49 -12.32
C ASN A 366 7.05 11.13 -12.78
N GLY A 367 5.74 10.89 -12.66
CA GLY A 367 5.06 9.75 -13.26
C GLY A 367 4.70 9.92 -14.72
N GLU A 368 4.80 11.15 -15.29
CA GLU A 368 4.53 11.37 -16.69
C GLU A 368 5.54 10.63 -17.58
N GLY A 369 5.05 10.03 -18.68
CA GLY A 369 5.84 9.14 -19.53
C GLY A 369 6.03 7.71 -18.99
N TYR A 370 5.38 7.39 -17.86
CA TYR A 370 5.36 6.04 -17.28
C TYR A 370 3.95 5.50 -17.15
N PHE A 371 3.88 4.18 -16.95
CA PHE A 371 2.61 3.47 -16.87
C PHE A 371 2.70 2.32 -15.87
N ARG A 372 1.67 2.17 -15.03
CA ARG A 372 1.61 1.06 -14.07
C ARG A 372 0.68 -0.05 -14.54
N LEU A 373 1.18 -1.29 -14.54
CA LEU A 373 0.38 -2.51 -14.62
C LEU A 373 0.42 -3.27 -13.30
N THR A 374 -0.61 -4.08 -13.05
CA THR A 374 -0.70 -4.92 -11.85
C THR A 374 -0.79 -6.40 -12.20
N ALA A 375 -0.15 -7.22 -11.37
CA ALA A 375 -0.16 -8.67 -11.46
C ALA A 375 -1.38 -9.33 -10.78
N PHE A 376 -2.30 -8.56 -10.22
CA PHE A 376 -3.49 -9.06 -9.51
C PHE A 376 -4.56 -9.68 -10.43
N GLY A 377 -4.32 -9.79 -11.73
CA GLY A 377 -5.24 -10.34 -12.70
C GLY A 377 -5.32 -11.86 -12.70
N ASP A 378 -6.23 -12.38 -13.52
CA ASP A 378 -6.28 -13.79 -13.90
C ASP A 378 -5.05 -14.17 -14.74
N ALA A 379 -4.47 -15.36 -14.50
CA ALA A 379 -3.23 -15.78 -15.14
C ALA A 379 -3.37 -15.94 -16.67
N GLN A 380 -4.50 -16.47 -17.16
CA GLN A 380 -4.72 -16.64 -18.60
C GLN A 380 -4.90 -15.27 -19.28
N LYS A 381 -5.66 -14.36 -18.62
CA LYS A 381 -5.82 -12.97 -19.08
C LYS A 381 -4.52 -12.20 -19.06
N THR A 382 -3.64 -12.44 -18.09
CA THR A 382 -2.30 -11.83 -18.04
C THR A 382 -1.45 -12.27 -19.23
N VAL A 383 -1.43 -13.57 -19.54
CA VAL A 383 -0.73 -14.09 -20.72
C VAL A 383 -1.31 -13.51 -22.01
N GLU A 384 -2.62 -13.44 -22.13
CA GLU A 384 -3.32 -12.85 -23.28
C GLU A 384 -2.98 -11.38 -23.46
N ALA A 385 -3.01 -10.61 -22.36
CA ALA A 385 -2.64 -9.19 -22.39
C ALA A 385 -1.21 -8.98 -22.89
N MET A 386 -0.26 -9.78 -22.43
CA MET A 386 1.13 -9.69 -22.91
C MET A 386 1.26 -10.03 -24.39
N LYS A 387 0.53 -11.01 -24.92
CA LYS A 387 0.48 -11.30 -26.35
C LYS A 387 -0.08 -10.14 -27.16
N ARG A 388 -1.14 -9.51 -26.70
CA ARG A 388 -1.75 -8.34 -27.37
C ARG A 388 -0.78 -7.16 -27.40
N ILE A 389 -0.10 -6.83 -26.28
CA ILE A 389 0.92 -5.76 -26.24
C ILE A 389 2.08 -6.08 -27.17
N GLN A 390 2.56 -7.34 -27.21
CA GLN A 390 3.64 -7.74 -28.11
C GLN A 390 3.25 -7.62 -29.60
N ALA A 391 1.98 -7.81 -29.94
CA ALA A 391 1.49 -7.67 -31.31
C ALA A 391 1.45 -6.21 -31.80
N LEU A 392 1.37 -5.23 -30.88
CA LEU A 392 1.40 -3.79 -31.23
C LEU A 392 2.76 -3.31 -31.73
N LYS A 393 3.82 -4.06 -31.48
CA LYS A 393 5.21 -3.71 -31.80
C LYS A 393 5.66 -4.12 -33.21
N LYS A 394 4.75 -4.33 -34.14
CA LYS A 394 5.10 -4.68 -35.54
C LYS A 394 5.21 -3.46 -36.42
#